data_9152d3369e308bc723dd50357b101bd3
#
_entry.id   9152d3369e308bc723dd50357b101bd3
#
_cell.length_a   1.000
_cell.length_b   1.000
_cell.length_c   1.000
_cell.angle_alpha   90.00
_cell.angle_beta   90.00
_cell.angle_gamma   90.00
#
_symmetry.space_group_name_H-M   'P 1'
#
loop_
_entity.id
_entity.type
_entity.pdbx_description
1 polymer ?
#
loop_
_entity_poly.entity_id
_entity_poly.type
_entity_poly.pdbx_seq_one_letter_code
_entity_poly.pdbx_strand_id
1 'polypeptide(L)'
;IGLGIPAEPLFRSLSLEQDIAAIRERTRIEEIVGEYVALKPGGVDSLKGLSPFKDEKTPSFHVRPQHGYFHCFSTGEGGDVFAFLMKMEHIGFVEAVEQLADRIGYRISYEGGGQVIQRDRGTRSRLAQANAAAQKFYAERLVQDPEAETARTFLTDRGFDMSQAQHFGCGYAPAGGDTMSKHLMRQGFQPEELEAAGLSKTSSRGSLIDRFHRRLLWPIRNLAGEVIGFGARKLFEDDKLGKYMNTPETMLYKKSQVLFGLDLAKRDIASQRRAVVVEGYTDVMAMHAAGVTTAVAACGTAFGEDHLATLRRLMLDDNYFRGEIIYTFDGDEEGKKAALKAFSGDQQYS
;
A
#
# COMPACT_ATOMS: atom_id res chain seq x y z
N ILE A 1 -3.96 8.40 -50.05
CA ILE A 1 -2.72 8.30 -49.26
C ILE A 1 -3.18 8.04 -47.83
N GLY A 2 -3.30 6.74 -47.49
CA GLY A 2 -3.69 6.31 -46.19
C GLY A 2 -2.48 6.29 -45.25
N LEU A 3 -2.57 7.04 -44.14
CA LEU A 3 -1.64 6.91 -43.04
C LEU A 3 -2.03 5.67 -42.24
N GLY A 4 -1.25 4.62 -42.43
CA GLY A 4 -1.34 3.40 -41.66
C GLY A 4 -0.96 3.66 -40.21
N ILE A 5 -1.93 3.53 -39.31
CA ILE A 5 -1.71 3.33 -37.88
C ILE A 5 -1.04 1.96 -37.76
N PRO A 6 0.15 1.81 -37.13
CA PRO A 6 0.70 0.50 -36.86
C PRO A 6 -0.27 -0.21 -35.94
N ALA A 7 -0.85 -1.31 -36.41
CA ALA A 7 -1.61 -2.23 -35.61
C ALA A 7 -0.68 -2.76 -34.52
N GLU A 8 -0.92 -2.40 -33.27
CA GLU A 8 -0.39 -3.16 -32.16
C GLU A 8 -0.72 -4.63 -32.36
N PRO A 9 0.16 -5.56 -31.95
CA PRO A 9 -0.08 -6.98 -32.16
C PRO A 9 -1.35 -7.38 -31.43
N LEU A 10 -2.42 -7.46 -32.20
CA LEU A 10 -3.74 -7.88 -31.78
C LEU A 10 -3.64 -9.25 -31.08
N PHE A 11 -3.92 -9.22 -29.80
CA PHE A 11 -4.59 -10.23 -29.01
C PHE A 11 -4.36 -11.69 -29.42
N ARG A 12 -3.48 -12.33 -28.71
CA ARG A 12 -3.44 -13.77 -28.62
C ARG A 12 -4.63 -14.27 -27.80
N SER A 13 -5.59 -14.83 -28.53
CA SER A 13 -6.48 -15.93 -28.21
C SER A 13 -7.74 -15.73 -27.33
N LEU A 14 -8.76 -16.45 -27.75
CA LEU A 14 -10.09 -16.65 -27.14
C LEU A 14 -10.07 -17.07 -25.65
N SER A 15 -8.98 -17.66 -25.16
CA SER A 15 -8.82 -18.04 -23.76
C SER A 15 -8.69 -16.82 -22.84
N LEU A 16 -7.98 -15.79 -23.26
CA LEU A 16 -7.80 -14.56 -22.45
C LEU A 16 -9.12 -13.80 -22.26
N GLU A 17 -9.98 -13.77 -23.26
CA GLU A 17 -11.33 -13.16 -23.14
C GLU A 17 -12.21 -13.93 -22.15
N GLN A 18 -12.13 -15.28 -22.15
CA GLN A 18 -12.84 -16.11 -21.19
C GLN A 18 -12.30 -15.93 -19.75
N ASP A 19 -10.98 -15.85 -19.59
CA ASP A 19 -10.36 -15.60 -18.30
C ASP A 19 -10.76 -14.22 -17.75
N ILE A 20 -10.73 -13.17 -18.58
CA ILE A 20 -11.17 -11.82 -18.22
C ILE A 20 -12.64 -11.81 -17.79
N ALA A 21 -13.51 -12.49 -18.56
CA ALA A 21 -14.93 -12.61 -18.24
C ALA A 21 -15.14 -13.35 -16.90
N ALA A 22 -14.42 -14.46 -16.68
CA ALA A 22 -14.50 -15.23 -15.45
C ALA A 22 -13.99 -14.45 -14.23
N ILE A 23 -12.89 -13.71 -14.37
CA ILE A 23 -12.37 -12.84 -13.30
C ILE A 23 -13.36 -11.73 -12.98
N ARG A 24 -13.92 -11.07 -13.99
CA ARG A 24 -14.95 -10.02 -13.81
C ARG A 24 -16.17 -10.55 -13.07
N GLU A 25 -16.69 -11.71 -13.44
CA GLU A 25 -17.88 -12.32 -12.83
C GLU A 25 -17.64 -12.74 -11.37
N ARG A 26 -16.43 -13.24 -11.06
CA ARG A 26 -16.08 -13.69 -9.71
C ARG A 26 -15.62 -12.59 -8.78
N THR A 27 -15.31 -11.40 -9.31
CA THR A 27 -14.86 -10.25 -8.52
C THR A 27 -16.03 -9.38 -8.15
N ARG A 28 -16.24 -9.18 -6.86
CA ARG A 28 -17.26 -8.27 -6.35
C ARG A 28 -16.72 -6.86 -6.33
N ILE A 29 -17.21 -6.01 -7.23
CA ILE A 29 -16.73 -4.64 -7.39
C ILE A 29 -16.84 -3.82 -6.11
N GLU A 30 -17.91 -4.02 -5.33
CA GLU A 30 -18.14 -3.32 -4.07
C GLU A 30 -17.10 -3.68 -2.99
N GLU A 31 -16.53 -4.88 -3.03
CA GLU A 31 -15.46 -5.27 -2.12
C GLU A 31 -14.15 -4.57 -2.49
N ILE A 32 -13.81 -4.55 -3.77
CA ILE A 32 -12.61 -3.87 -4.26
C ILE A 32 -12.71 -2.37 -4.03
N VAL A 33 -13.82 -1.75 -4.41
CA VAL A 33 -14.03 -0.30 -4.21
C VAL A 33 -14.05 0.04 -2.72
N GLY A 34 -14.65 -0.81 -1.89
CA GLY A 34 -14.71 -0.61 -0.44
C GLY A 34 -13.36 -0.57 0.28
N GLU A 35 -12.30 -1.02 -0.38
CA GLU A 35 -10.92 -0.87 0.14
C GLU A 35 -10.40 0.57 0.05
N TYR A 36 -10.93 1.36 -0.89
CA TYR A 36 -10.48 2.72 -1.19
C TYR A 36 -11.48 3.80 -0.75
N VAL A 37 -12.78 3.45 -0.72
CA VAL A 37 -13.89 4.39 -0.49
C VAL A 37 -14.89 3.77 0.46
N ALA A 38 -15.30 4.51 1.50
CA ALA A 38 -16.43 4.11 2.33
C ALA A 38 -17.73 4.19 1.51
N LEU A 39 -18.42 3.05 1.39
CA LEU A 39 -19.66 2.94 0.64
C LEU A 39 -20.85 2.86 1.58
N LYS A 40 -21.95 3.57 1.27
CA LYS A 40 -23.26 3.47 1.94
C LYS A 40 -24.36 3.21 0.94
N PRO A 41 -25.53 2.68 1.35
CA PRO A 41 -26.68 2.54 0.47
C PRO A 41 -27.02 3.88 -0.23
N GLY A 42 -27.14 3.85 -1.56
CA GLY A 42 -27.36 5.02 -2.40
C GLY A 42 -28.70 5.00 -3.16
N GLY A 43 -29.52 3.99 -2.92
CA GLY A 43 -30.79 3.74 -3.61
C GLY A 43 -30.99 2.24 -3.85
N VAL A 44 -31.96 1.87 -4.67
CA VAL A 44 -32.20 0.47 -5.04
C VAL A 44 -30.98 -0.02 -5.83
N ASP A 45 -30.36 -1.11 -5.37
CA ASP A 45 -29.21 -1.77 -5.99
C ASP A 45 -27.99 -0.84 -6.24
N SER A 46 -27.82 0.22 -5.45
CA SER A 46 -26.74 1.17 -5.58
C SER A 46 -26.10 1.48 -4.24
N LEU A 47 -24.76 1.51 -4.25
CA LEU A 47 -23.93 2.04 -3.17
C LEU A 47 -23.33 3.37 -3.60
N LYS A 48 -23.11 4.29 -2.67
CA LYS A 48 -22.50 5.59 -2.98
C LYS A 48 -21.42 5.96 -1.97
N GLY A 49 -20.43 6.73 -2.44
CA GLY A 49 -19.33 7.27 -1.64
C GLY A 49 -18.83 8.59 -2.20
N LEU A 50 -17.84 9.18 -1.54
CA LEU A 50 -17.09 10.31 -2.09
C LEU A 50 -16.21 9.82 -3.25
N SER A 51 -16.01 10.68 -4.25
CA SER A 51 -15.16 10.35 -5.40
C SER A 51 -13.74 10.04 -4.98
N PRO A 52 -13.15 8.91 -5.40
CA PRO A 52 -11.72 8.67 -5.22
C PRO A 52 -10.86 9.43 -6.24
N PHE A 53 -11.48 10.05 -7.26
CA PHE A 53 -10.80 10.73 -8.36
C PHE A 53 -10.77 12.25 -8.22
N LYS A 54 -11.56 12.80 -7.28
CA LYS A 54 -11.66 14.23 -7.05
C LYS A 54 -12.02 14.49 -5.60
N ASP A 55 -11.46 15.54 -5.00
CA ASP A 55 -11.91 16.04 -3.70
C ASP A 55 -13.30 16.64 -3.79
N GLU A 56 -14.23 16.15 -2.96
CA GLU A 56 -15.61 16.61 -2.90
C GLU A 56 -16.20 16.37 -1.51
N LYS A 57 -17.23 17.16 -1.18
CA LYS A 57 -17.94 17.04 0.11
C LYS A 57 -19.30 16.33 -0.04
N THR A 58 -19.75 16.09 -1.26
CA THR A 58 -21.05 15.43 -1.53
C THR A 58 -20.79 14.14 -2.30
N PRO A 59 -21.30 12.99 -1.81
CA PRO A 59 -21.11 11.72 -2.48
C PRO A 59 -21.66 11.72 -3.91
N SER A 60 -20.79 11.56 -4.87
CA SER A 60 -21.11 11.49 -6.30
C SER A 60 -20.63 10.20 -6.98
N PHE A 61 -19.91 9.37 -6.25
CA PHE A 61 -19.39 8.10 -6.73
C PHE A 61 -20.38 6.98 -6.41
N HIS A 62 -20.87 6.30 -7.43
CA HIS A 62 -21.87 5.25 -7.32
C HIS A 62 -21.30 3.92 -7.80
N VAL A 63 -21.63 2.85 -7.06
CA VAL A 63 -21.32 1.47 -7.42
C VAL A 63 -22.63 0.69 -7.54
N ARG A 64 -22.76 -0.09 -8.60
CA ARG A 64 -23.88 -1.01 -8.82
C ARG A 64 -23.38 -2.45 -8.78
N PRO A 65 -23.42 -3.11 -7.63
CA PRO A 65 -22.87 -4.45 -7.43
C PRO A 65 -23.39 -5.49 -8.42
N GLN A 66 -24.70 -5.52 -8.65
CA GLN A 66 -25.34 -6.47 -9.56
C GLN A 66 -24.89 -6.32 -11.02
N HIS A 67 -24.44 -5.13 -11.41
CA HIS A 67 -23.99 -4.84 -12.75
C HIS A 67 -22.45 -4.84 -12.87
N GLY A 68 -21.74 -4.99 -11.75
CA GLY A 68 -20.28 -4.93 -11.72
C GLY A 68 -19.70 -3.60 -12.23
N TYR A 69 -20.38 -2.48 -11.97
CA TYR A 69 -20.11 -1.20 -12.60
C TYR A 69 -20.08 -0.05 -11.59
N PHE A 70 -19.16 0.92 -11.80
CA PHE A 70 -19.15 2.19 -11.07
C PHE A 70 -19.36 3.39 -12.01
N HIS A 71 -19.88 4.48 -11.45
CA HIS A 71 -19.95 5.78 -12.12
C HIS A 71 -19.74 6.92 -11.12
N CYS A 72 -18.87 7.85 -11.47
CA CYS A 72 -18.61 9.08 -10.73
C CYS A 72 -19.27 10.25 -11.43
N PHE A 73 -20.36 10.80 -10.85
CA PHE A 73 -21.09 11.89 -11.47
C PHE A 73 -20.34 13.22 -11.48
N SER A 74 -19.40 13.43 -10.56
CA SER A 74 -18.62 14.68 -10.49
C SER A 74 -17.48 14.75 -11.51
N THR A 75 -16.97 13.60 -11.97
CA THR A 75 -15.87 13.52 -12.94
C THR A 75 -16.31 12.97 -14.29
N GLY A 76 -17.50 12.36 -14.39
CA GLY A 76 -17.97 11.67 -15.59
C GLY A 76 -17.32 10.30 -15.81
N GLU A 77 -16.46 9.85 -14.90
CA GLU A 77 -15.75 8.59 -15.03
C GLU A 77 -16.63 7.40 -14.63
N GLY A 78 -16.44 6.28 -15.33
CA GLY A 78 -17.16 5.05 -15.05
C GLY A 78 -16.48 3.84 -15.67
N GLY A 79 -16.89 2.64 -15.26
CA GLY A 79 -16.34 1.40 -15.77
C GLY A 79 -16.55 0.22 -14.85
N ASP A 80 -15.92 -0.90 -15.19
CA ASP A 80 -15.91 -2.12 -14.39
C ASP A 80 -14.79 -2.10 -13.33
N VAL A 81 -14.62 -3.21 -12.64
CA VAL A 81 -13.60 -3.36 -11.60
C VAL A 81 -12.17 -3.19 -12.13
N PHE A 82 -11.90 -3.57 -13.39
CA PHE A 82 -10.59 -3.37 -14.01
C PHE A 82 -10.33 -1.88 -14.23
N ALA A 83 -11.29 -1.16 -14.82
CA ALA A 83 -11.20 0.28 -15.03
C ALA A 83 -11.00 1.03 -13.70
N PHE A 84 -11.65 0.59 -12.62
CA PHE A 84 -11.46 1.16 -11.30
C PHE A 84 -10.02 0.98 -10.81
N LEU A 85 -9.48 -0.25 -10.82
CA LEU A 85 -8.11 -0.51 -10.37
C LEU A 85 -7.06 0.22 -11.22
N MET A 86 -7.23 0.21 -12.54
CA MET A 86 -6.33 0.94 -13.45
C MET A 86 -6.19 2.41 -13.05
N LYS A 87 -7.28 3.05 -12.64
CA LYS A 87 -7.29 4.44 -12.20
C LYS A 87 -6.72 4.64 -10.79
N MET A 88 -7.09 3.78 -9.86
CA MET A 88 -6.67 3.90 -8.45
C MET A 88 -5.19 3.60 -8.27
N GLU A 89 -4.69 2.57 -8.96
CA GLU A 89 -3.32 2.08 -8.81
C GLU A 89 -2.38 2.60 -9.91
N HIS A 90 -2.91 3.35 -10.91
CA HIS A 90 -2.16 3.82 -12.09
C HIS A 90 -1.47 2.68 -12.85
N ILE A 91 -2.17 1.56 -13.02
CA ILE A 91 -1.69 0.34 -13.67
C ILE A 91 -2.33 0.13 -15.04
N GLY A 92 -1.70 -0.73 -15.86
CA GLY A 92 -2.24 -1.16 -17.15
C GLY A 92 -3.37 -2.19 -17.00
N PHE A 93 -4.10 -2.44 -18.10
CA PHE A 93 -5.22 -3.40 -18.09
C PHE A 93 -4.77 -4.83 -17.73
N VAL A 94 -3.65 -5.29 -18.29
CA VAL A 94 -3.11 -6.63 -18.02
C VAL A 94 -2.76 -6.78 -16.54
N GLU A 95 -2.14 -5.76 -15.96
CA GLU A 95 -1.79 -5.73 -14.53
C GLU A 95 -3.04 -5.77 -13.63
N ALA A 96 -4.09 -5.04 -13.99
CA ALA A 96 -5.36 -5.07 -13.26
C ALA A 96 -6.02 -6.46 -13.33
N VAL A 97 -5.96 -7.14 -14.48
CA VAL A 97 -6.45 -8.51 -14.64
C VAL A 97 -5.67 -9.50 -13.78
N GLU A 98 -4.33 -9.43 -13.79
CA GLU A 98 -3.47 -10.30 -12.99
C GLU A 98 -3.67 -10.08 -11.49
N GLN A 99 -3.75 -8.83 -11.05
CA GLN A 99 -3.97 -8.49 -9.64
C GLN A 99 -5.31 -9.03 -9.13
N LEU A 100 -6.37 -8.90 -9.92
CA LEU A 100 -7.69 -9.45 -9.54
C LEU A 100 -7.70 -10.98 -9.58
N ALA A 101 -7.04 -11.60 -10.57
CA ALA A 101 -6.90 -13.05 -10.64
C ALA A 101 -6.20 -13.61 -9.39
N ASP A 102 -5.08 -13.00 -8.98
CA ASP A 102 -4.35 -13.39 -7.77
C ASP A 102 -5.22 -13.26 -6.50
N ARG A 103 -6.01 -12.18 -6.39
CA ARG A 103 -6.91 -11.95 -5.24
C ARG A 103 -8.00 -13.02 -5.10
N ILE A 104 -8.54 -13.49 -6.20
CA ILE A 104 -9.61 -14.53 -6.21
C ILE A 104 -9.06 -15.95 -6.38
N GLY A 105 -7.74 -16.13 -6.41
CA GLY A 105 -7.08 -17.42 -6.63
C GLY A 105 -7.35 -18.01 -8.01
N TYR A 106 -7.60 -17.18 -9.02
CA TYR A 106 -7.86 -17.60 -10.38
C TYR A 106 -6.55 -17.76 -11.17
N ARG A 107 -6.38 -18.90 -11.85
CA ARG A 107 -5.24 -19.12 -12.75
C ARG A 107 -5.60 -18.70 -14.18
N ILE A 108 -4.91 -17.69 -14.66
CA ILE A 108 -5.05 -17.25 -16.05
C ILE A 108 -4.39 -18.28 -16.96
N SER A 109 -5.11 -18.71 -18.01
CA SER A 109 -4.65 -19.68 -18.99
C SER A 109 -3.93 -18.96 -20.13
N TYR A 110 -2.61 -19.03 -20.16
CA TYR A 110 -1.83 -18.53 -21.30
C TYR A 110 -1.71 -19.64 -22.35
N GLU A 111 -2.39 -19.53 -23.49
CA GLU A 111 -2.20 -20.47 -24.62
C GLU A 111 -0.85 -20.24 -25.29
N GLY A 112 0.00 -21.25 -25.22
CA GLY A 112 1.29 -21.31 -25.90
C GLY A 112 2.27 -22.18 -25.13
N GLY A 113 2.35 -23.48 -25.43
CA GLY A 113 3.35 -24.42 -24.92
C GLY A 113 4.77 -24.07 -25.36
N GLY A 114 5.30 -23.00 -24.83
CA GLY A 114 6.69 -22.59 -24.87
C GLY A 114 6.97 -21.94 -23.53
N GLN A 115 8.17 -22.11 -22.99
CA GLN A 115 8.61 -21.49 -21.76
C GLN A 115 7.95 -20.11 -21.61
N VAL A 116 7.02 -19.99 -20.66
CA VAL A 116 6.43 -18.71 -20.31
C VAL A 116 7.59 -17.79 -20.04
N ILE A 117 7.85 -16.92 -20.99
CA ILE A 117 8.81 -15.85 -20.81
C ILE A 117 8.17 -15.02 -19.71
N GLN A 118 8.70 -15.17 -18.51
CA GLN A 118 8.37 -14.44 -17.28
C GLN A 118 8.62 -12.92 -17.44
N ARG A 119 8.70 -12.46 -18.70
CA ARG A 119 9.16 -11.12 -19.11
C ARG A 119 8.08 -10.06 -19.17
N ASP A 120 6.78 -10.40 -19.00
CA ASP A 120 5.69 -9.43 -19.11
C ASP A 120 4.66 -9.50 -17.97
N ARG A 121 5.09 -9.81 -16.76
CA ARG A 121 4.38 -9.31 -15.60
C ARG A 121 4.71 -7.83 -15.55
N GLY A 122 3.69 -6.96 -15.59
CA GLY A 122 3.92 -5.52 -15.60
C GLY A 122 4.88 -5.11 -14.48
N THR A 123 5.74 -4.18 -14.75
CA THR A 123 6.83 -3.77 -13.83
C THR A 123 6.32 -3.54 -12.41
N ARG A 124 5.14 -2.94 -12.26
CA ARG A 124 4.51 -2.65 -10.96
C ARG A 124 4.22 -3.92 -10.16
N SER A 125 3.62 -4.94 -10.80
CA SER A 125 3.32 -6.24 -10.17
C SER A 125 4.60 -6.95 -9.73
N ARG A 126 5.66 -6.91 -10.54
CA ARG A 126 6.97 -7.47 -10.19
C ARG A 126 7.60 -6.76 -8.99
N LEU A 127 7.50 -5.43 -8.92
CA LEU A 127 8.01 -4.67 -7.77
C LEU A 127 7.22 -4.98 -6.49
N ALA A 128 5.89 -5.12 -6.57
CA ALA A 128 5.06 -5.53 -5.45
C ALA A 128 5.42 -6.93 -4.95
N GLN A 129 5.64 -7.89 -5.88
CA GLN A 129 6.10 -9.24 -5.55
C GLN A 129 7.49 -9.22 -4.89
N ALA A 130 8.42 -8.38 -5.36
CA ALA A 130 9.73 -8.23 -4.75
C ALA A 130 9.63 -7.71 -3.31
N ASN A 131 8.79 -6.70 -3.08
CA ASN A 131 8.53 -6.18 -1.73
C ASN A 131 7.89 -7.23 -0.81
N ALA A 132 6.92 -8.01 -1.31
CA ALA A 132 6.30 -9.10 -0.54
C ALA A 132 7.31 -10.20 -0.18
N ALA A 133 8.19 -10.58 -1.12
CA ALA A 133 9.26 -11.54 -0.87
C ALA A 133 10.29 -11.01 0.14
N ALA A 134 10.64 -9.72 0.04
CA ALA A 134 11.52 -9.06 1.02
C ALA A 134 10.89 -9.03 2.42
N GLN A 135 9.59 -8.71 2.52
CA GLN A 135 8.87 -8.71 3.81
C GLN A 135 8.91 -10.08 4.45
N LYS A 136 8.64 -11.14 3.68
CA LYS A 136 8.72 -12.52 4.19
C LYS A 136 10.13 -12.84 4.69
N PHE A 137 11.16 -12.52 3.90
CA PHE A 137 12.56 -12.71 4.29
C PHE A 137 12.89 -11.99 5.60
N TYR A 138 12.56 -10.71 5.74
CA TYR A 138 12.86 -9.93 6.95
C TYR A 138 12.06 -10.42 8.18
N ALA A 139 10.81 -10.84 8.00
CA ALA A 139 9.99 -11.39 9.07
C ALA A 139 10.56 -12.72 9.59
N GLU A 140 11.01 -13.61 8.70
CA GLU A 140 11.69 -14.86 9.08
C GLU A 140 12.98 -14.57 9.84
N ARG A 141 13.78 -13.57 9.41
CA ARG A 141 14.99 -13.15 10.11
C ARG A 141 14.71 -12.62 11.51
N LEU A 142 13.66 -11.83 11.69
CA LEU A 142 13.28 -11.34 13.03
C LEU A 142 13.03 -12.50 14.02
N VAL A 143 12.39 -13.56 13.55
CA VAL A 143 12.03 -14.70 14.41
C VAL A 143 13.22 -15.65 14.65
N GLN A 144 13.97 -15.96 13.59
CA GLN A 144 14.92 -17.10 13.60
C GLN A 144 16.38 -16.69 13.73
N ASP A 145 16.75 -15.46 13.32
CA ASP A 145 18.14 -15.07 13.27
C ASP A 145 18.66 -14.65 14.65
N PRO A 146 19.76 -15.23 15.13
CA PRO A 146 20.42 -14.78 16.35
C PRO A 146 20.82 -13.30 16.34
N GLU A 147 21.20 -12.73 15.17
CA GLU A 147 21.53 -11.31 15.04
C GLU A 147 20.33 -10.40 15.37
N ALA A 148 19.10 -10.90 15.24
CA ALA A 148 17.88 -10.14 15.51
C ALA A 148 17.55 -9.98 17.00
N GLU A 149 18.39 -10.47 17.93
CA GLU A 149 18.14 -10.39 19.37
C GLU A 149 17.91 -8.95 19.84
N THR A 150 18.74 -8.01 19.39
CA THR A 150 18.55 -6.58 19.70
C THR A 150 17.22 -6.03 19.18
N ALA A 151 16.75 -6.51 18.02
CA ALA A 151 15.44 -6.11 17.49
C ALA A 151 14.29 -6.68 18.33
N ARG A 152 14.40 -7.93 18.76
CA ARG A 152 13.40 -8.58 19.64
C ARG A 152 13.35 -7.89 21.00
N THR A 153 14.51 -7.62 21.61
CA THR A 153 14.63 -6.88 22.86
C THR A 153 14.00 -5.48 22.74
N PHE A 154 14.31 -4.76 21.66
CA PHE A 154 13.71 -3.46 21.38
C PHE A 154 12.18 -3.48 21.38
N LEU A 155 11.57 -4.51 20.76
CA LEU A 155 10.11 -4.67 20.74
C LEU A 155 9.57 -5.03 22.12
N THR A 156 10.20 -5.97 22.82
CA THR A 156 9.80 -6.39 24.17
C THR A 156 9.88 -5.26 25.20
N ASP A 157 10.95 -4.46 25.18
CA ASP A 157 11.13 -3.31 26.06
C ASP A 157 10.03 -2.24 25.89
N ARG A 158 9.35 -2.25 24.73
CA ARG A 158 8.20 -1.38 24.42
C ARG A 158 6.85 -2.06 24.64
N GLY A 159 6.86 -3.25 25.23
CA GLY A 159 5.65 -3.99 25.55
C GLY A 159 5.05 -4.75 24.37
N PHE A 160 5.77 -4.92 23.25
CA PHE A 160 5.29 -5.68 22.09
C PHE A 160 5.77 -7.11 22.15
N ASP A 161 4.85 -8.05 22.12
CA ASP A 161 5.16 -9.45 21.95
C ASP A 161 5.36 -9.83 20.46
N MET A 162 5.79 -11.06 20.21
CA MET A 162 6.02 -11.54 18.84
C MET A 162 4.73 -11.67 18.02
N SER A 163 3.57 -11.87 18.64
CA SER A 163 2.28 -11.89 17.96
C SER A 163 1.94 -10.52 17.39
N GLN A 164 2.15 -9.48 18.19
CA GLN A 164 1.97 -8.09 17.74
C GLN A 164 2.96 -7.72 16.65
N ALA A 165 4.23 -8.10 16.81
CA ALA A 165 5.24 -7.90 15.78
C ALA A 165 4.87 -8.57 14.45
N GLN A 166 4.35 -9.80 14.49
CA GLN A 166 3.89 -10.53 13.31
C GLN A 166 2.64 -9.90 12.70
N HIS A 167 1.69 -9.43 13.51
CA HIS A 167 0.49 -8.75 13.04
C HIS A 167 0.82 -7.51 12.18
N PHE A 168 1.81 -6.73 12.61
CA PHE A 168 2.32 -5.59 11.84
C PHE A 168 3.34 -5.98 10.76
N GLY A 169 3.75 -7.25 10.70
CA GLY A 169 4.71 -7.77 9.74
C GLY A 169 6.13 -7.30 9.96
N CYS A 170 6.49 -6.97 11.21
CA CYS A 170 7.85 -6.53 11.57
C CYS A 170 8.91 -7.51 11.09
N GLY A 171 10.08 -7.00 10.75
CA GLY A 171 11.19 -7.77 10.25
C GLY A 171 12.55 -7.26 10.70
N TYR A 172 13.59 -8.03 10.43
CA TYR A 172 14.97 -7.66 10.71
C TYR A 172 15.83 -7.75 9.45
N ALA A 173 16.55 -6.67 9.14
CA ALA A 173 17.57 -6.67 8.10
C ALA A 173 18.92 -7.12 8.67
N PRO A 174 19.53 -8.22 8.16
CA PRO A 174 20.78 -8.75 8.68
C PRO A 174 22.00 -7.87 8.33
N ALA A 175 23.14 -8.17 8.94
CA ALA A 175 24.37 -7.40 8.75
C ALA A 175 25.00 -7.55 7.35
N GLY A 176 24.75 -8.62 6.63
CA GLY A 176 25.37 -8.87 5.32
C GLY A 176 24.97 -7.81 4.29
N GLY A 177 25.95 -7.32 3.53
CA GLY A 177 25.77 -6.21 2.59
C GLY A 177 24.80 -6.47 1.43
N ASP A 178 24.52 -7.73 1.10
CA ASP A 178 23.72 -8.15 -0.05
C ASP A 178 22.90 -9.44 0.22
N THR A 179 22.64 -9.73 1.50
CA THR A 179 22.04 -10.99 1.92
C THR A 179 20.60 -11.14 1.41
N MET A 180 19.79 -10.09 1.54
CA MET A 180 18.42 -10.06 1.03
C MET A 180 18.42 -10.07 -0.50
N SER A 181 19.23 -9.23 -1.14
CA SER A 181 19.33 -9.18 -2.61
C SER A 181 19.70 -10.54 -3.19
N LYS A 182 20.71 -11.22 -2.65
CA LYS A 182 21.08 -12.57 -3.09
C LYS A 182 19.97 -13.59 -2.88
N HIS A 183 19.21 -13.47 -1.78
CA HIS A 183 18.09 -14.36 -1.52
C HIS A 183 17.00 -14.18 -2.57
N LEU A 184 16.59 -12.94 -2.87
CA LEU A 184 15.56 -12.66 -3.85
C LEU A 184 15.99 -12.98 -5.29
N MET A 185 17.25 -12.73 -5.63
CA MET A 185 17.80 -13.11 -6.95
C MET A 185 17.72 -14.62 -7.19
N ARG A 186 17.94 -15.45 -6.17
CA ARG A 186 17.74 -16.91 -6.27
C ARG A 186 16.28 -17.29 -6.52
N GLN A 187 15.31 -16.41 -6.18
CA GLN A 187 13.88 -16.57 -6.48
C GLN A 187 13.51 -16.02 -7.87
N GLY A 188 14.50 -15.53 -8.64
CA GLY A 188 14.29 -15.05 -10.01
C GLY A 188 14.01 -13.56 -10.15
N PHE A 189 14.21 -12.76 -9.09
CA PHE A 189 14.17 -11.29 -9.20
C PHE A 189 15.46 -10.77 -9.82
N GLN A 190 15.35 -9.74 -10.66
CA GLN A 190 16.51 -9.11 -11.30
C GLN A 190 17.02 -7.95 -10.44
N PRO A 191 18.33 -7.61 -10.53
CA PRO A 191 18.92 -6.48 -9.80
C PRO A 191 18.15 -5.17 -10.02
N GLU A 192 17.74 -4.89 -11.24
CA GLU A 192 17.00 -3.69 -11.64
C GLU A 192 15.61 -3.62 -10.98
N GLU A 193 14.95 -4.77 -10.80
CA GLU A 193 13.67 -4.86 -10.09
C GLU A 193 13.84 -4.53 -8.60
N LEU A 194 14.90 -5.03 -7.97
CA LEU A 194 15.22 -4.76 -6.56
C LEU A 194 15.59 -3.28 -6.32
N GLU A 195 16.31 -2.66 -7.25
CA GLU A 195 16.59 -1.23 -7.19
C GLU A 195 15.33 -0.39 -7.41
N ALA A 196 14.52 -0.70 -8.41
CA ALA A 196 13.29 0.00 -8.71
C ALA A 196 12.25 -0.13 -7.57
N ALA A 197 12.24 -1.25 -6.84
CA ALA A 197 11.44 -1.45 -5.63
C ALA A 197 12.01 -0.71 -4.40
N GLY A 198 13.22 -0.12 -4.50
CA GLY A 198 13.88 0.57 -3.41
C GLY A 198 14.44 -0.35 -2.33
N LEU A 199 14.60 -1.64 -2.62
CA LEU A 199 15.13 -2.67 -1.73
C LEU A 199 16.66 -2.70 -1.72
N SER A 200 17.27 -2.34 -2.84
CA SER A 200 18.72 -2.39 -3.05
C SER A 200 19.19 -1.11 -3.74
N LYS A 201 20.47 -0.96 -3.85
CA LYS A 201 21.14 0.09 -4.65
C LYS A 201 22.44 -0.44 -5.22
N THR A 202 22.85 0.05 -6.37
CA THR A 202 24.17 -0.22 -6.92
C THR A 202 25.21 0.62 -6.20
N SER A 203 26.28 -0.03 -5.69
CA SER A 203 27.42 0.63 -5.07
C SER A 203 28.28 1.33 -6.12
N SER A 204 29.17 2.23 -5.69
CA SER A 204 30.17 2.88 -6.56
C SER A 204 31.09 1.89 -7.29
N ARG A 205 31.17 0.64 -6.81
CA ARG A 205 31.99 -0.45 -7.39
C ARG A 205 31.14 -1.35 -8.32
N GLY A 206 29.88 -1.00 -8.61
CA GLY A 206 28.99 -1.76 -9.48
C GLY A 206 28.34 -3.00 -8.84
N SER A 207 28.55 -3.25 -7.54
CA SER A 207 27.90 -4.36 -6.84
C SER A 207 26.57 -3.93 -6.23
N LEU A 208 25.58 -4.81 -6.32
CA LEU A 208 24.27 -4.61 -5.68
C LEU A 208 24.42 -4.77 -4.16
N ILE A 209 23.90 -3.81 -3.40
CA ILE A 209 23.90 -3.83 -1.94
C ILE A 209 22.49 -3.58 -1.42
N ASP A 210 22.14 -4.26 -0.33
CA ASP A 210 20.85 -4.07 0.35
C ASP A 210 20.75 -2.64 0.88
N ARG A 211 19.53 -2.11 0.88
CA ARG A 211 19.29 -0.77 1.41
C ARG A 211 19.32 -0.73 2.93
N PHE A 212 18.82 -1.76 3.58
CA PHE A 212 18.68 -1.84 5.03
C PHE A 212 19.65 -2.87 5.60
N HIS A 213 20.33 -2.50 6.68
CA HIS A 213 21.32 -3.35 7.38
C HIS A 213 21.16 -3.17 8.88
N ARG A 214 21.15 -4.27 9.65
CA ARG A 214 21.12 -4.29 11.11
C ARG A 214 20.02 -3.39 11.70
N ARG A 215 18.82 -3.40 11.05
CA ARG A 215 17.70 -2.54 11.40
C ARG A 215 16.43 -3.35 11.65
N LEU A 216 15.60 -2.87 12.55
CA LEU A 216 14.21 -3.30 12.68
C LEU A 216 13.40 -2.64 11.58
N LEU A 217 12.54 -3.43 10.90
CA LEU A 217 11.72 -2.96 9.79
C LEU A 217 10.23 -3.12 10.04
N TRP A 218 9.47 -2.19 9.48
CA TRP A 218 8.01 -2.27 9.33
C TRP A 218 7.67 -2.22 7.85
N PRO A 219 6.89 -3.18 7.32
CA PRO A 219 6.38 -3.08 5.96
C PRO A 219 5.35 -1.94 5.89
N ILE A 220 5.48 -1.09 4.90
CA ILE A 220 4.51 -0.07 4.57
C ILE A 220 3.60 -0.65 3.51
N ARG A 221 2.27 -0.59 3.71
CA ARG A 221 1.28 -1.19 2.81
C ARG A 221 0.36 -0.14 2.22
N ASN A 222 -0.10 -0.40 1.01
CA ASN A 222 -1.20 0.37 0.42
C ASN A 222 -2.56 -0.04 1.04
N LEU A 223 -3.64 0.60 0.60
CA LEU A 223 -5.00 0.28 1.08
C LEU A 223 -5.42 -1.17 0.79
N ALA A 224 -4.90 -1.78 -0.26
CA ALA A 224 -5.14 -3.18 -0.60
C ALA A 224 -4.38 -4.17 0.30
N GLY A 225 -3.44 -3.70 1.11
CA GLY A 225 -2.59 -4.52 1.97
C GLY A 225 -1.30 -5.00 1.31
N GLU A 226 -1.01 -4.58 0.08
CA GLU A 226 0.22 -4.92 -0.62
C GLU A 226 1.41 -4.14 -0.05
N VAL A 227 2.55 -4.80 0.10
CA VAL A 227 3.77 -4.15 0.60
C VAL A 227 4.39 -3.28 -0.50
N ILE A 228 4.44 -1.98 -0.26
CA ILE A 228 4.94 -0.98 -1.21
C ILE A 228 6.29 -0.38 -0.80
N GLY A 229 6.76 -0.67 0.40
CA GLY A 229 8.04 -0.21 0.94
C GLY A 229 8.22 -0.60 2.39
N PHE A 230 9.23 -0.03 3.01
CA PHE A 230 9.60 -0.31 4.40
C PHE A 230 10.04 0.96 5.12
N GLY A 231 9.67 1.04 6.40
CA GLY A 231 10.32 1.89 7.37
C GLY A 231 11.33 1.09 8.18
N ALA A 232 12.48 1.66 8.48
CA ALA A 232 13.55 0.99 9.19
C ALA A 232 14.11 1.87 10.31
N ARG A 233 14.29 1.28 11.51
CA ARG A 233 14.87 1.93 12.67
C ARG A 233 16.25 1.36 12.97
N LYS A 234 17.24 2.24 13.21
CA LYS A 234 18.57 1.80 13.66
C LYS A 234 18.49 1.18 15.06
N LEU A 235 19.28 0.16 15.29
CA LEU A 235 19.38 -0.57 16.55
C LEU A 235 20.73 -0.42 17.24
N PHE A 236 21.74 -0.03 16.48
CA PHE A 236 23.14 -0.01 16.93
C PHE A 236 23.73 1.41 16.80
N GLU A 237 24.52 1.83 17.77
CA GLU A 237 25.12 3.18 17.79
C GLU A 237 26.17 3.42 16.71
N ASP A 238 26.83 2.37 16.22
CA ASP A 238 27.77 2.43 15.12
C ASP A 238 27.14 2.64 13.74
N ASP A 239 25.80 2.52 13.62
CA ASP A 239 25.05 2.92 12.44
C ASP A 239 25.00 4.45 12.33
N LYS A 240 25.76 5.00 11.38
CA LYS A 240 25.89 6.47 11.17
C LYS A 240 24.71 7.08 10.41
N LEU A 241 23.79 6.26 9.89
CA LEU A 241 22.61 6.75 9.19
C LEU A 241 21.55 7.24 10.18
N GLY A 242 20.56 7.97 9.71
CA GLY A 242 19.47 8.50 10.53
C GLY A 242 18.75 7.43 11.38
N LYS A 243 18.21 7.84 12.51
CA LYS A 243 17.46 6.97 13.44
C LYS A 243 16.39 6.17 12.72
N TYR A 244 15.63 6.83 11.84
CA TYR A 244 14.68 6.21 10.92
C TYR A 244 15.10 6.42 9.48
N MET A 245 14.86 5.41 8.66
CA MET A 245 15.12 5.42 7.22
C MET A 245 13.99 4.68 6.52
N ASN A 246 13.39 5.28 5.51
CA ASN A 246 12.31 4.68 4.74
C ASN A 246 12.78 4.32 3.32
N THR A 247 12.02 3.47 2.66
CA THR A 247 12.13 3.27 1.22
C THR A 247 12.09 4.64 0.52
N PRO A 248 12.91 4.89 -0.51
CA PRO A 248 12.83 6.11 -1.30
C PRO A 248 11.51 6.16 -2.10
N GLU A 249 11.20 7.30 -2.70
CA GLU A 249 10.12 7.37 -3.69
C GLU A 249 10.34 6.35 -4.79
N THR A 250 9.31 5.55 -5.07
CA THR A 250 9.29 4.55 -6.14
C THR A 250 8.00 4.66 -6.94
N MET A 251 7.85 3.81 -7.95
CA MET A 251 6.57 3.66 -8.65
C MET A 251 5.44 3.21 -7.72
N LEU A 252 5.76 2.42 -6.66
CA LEU A 252 4.78 1.91 -5.70
C LEU A 252 4.57 2.83 -4.50
N TYR A 253 5.60 3.54 -4.06
CA TYR A 253 5.63 4.25 -2.78
C TYR A 253 5.75 5.76 -2.96
N LYS A 254 4.74 6.49 -2.53
CA LYS A 254 4.67 7.94 -2.48
C LYS A 254 4.44 8.39 -1.03
N LYS A 255 5.44 9.01 -0.41
CA LYS A 255 5.41 9.39 1.01
C LYS A 255 4.23 10.27 1.38
N SER A 256 3.83 11.19 0.48
CA SER A 256 2.72 12.11 0.71
C SER A 256 1.35 11.44 0.70
N GLN A 257 1.24 10.20 0.20
CA GLN A 257 -0.05 9.53 -0.03
C GLN A 257 -0.27 8.33 0.89
N VAL A 258 0.74 7.91 1.64
CA VAL A 258 0.71 6.66 2.39
C VAL A 258 0.74 6.91 3.89
N LEU A 259 -0.16 6.25 4.61
CA LEU A 259 -0.21 6.19 6.06
C LEU A 259 0.08 4.76 6.53
N PHE A 260 1.05 4.62 7.44
CA PHE A 260 1.34 3.35 8.09
C PHE A 260 0.18 2.92 8.97
N GLY A 261 -0.17 1.64 8.90
CA GLY A 261 -1.27 1.04 9.64
C GLY A 261 -2.65 1.24 9.01
N LEU A 262 -2.75 2.00 7.90
CA LEU A 262 -4.04 2.28 7.27
C LEU A 262 -4.72 1.04 6.68
N ASP A 263 -3.95 0.09 6.18
CA ASP A 263 -4.43 -1.21 5.72
C ASP A 263 -5.17 -1.99 6.82
N LEU A 264 -4.67 -1.91 8.07
CA LEU A 264 -5.28 -2.50 9.25
C LEU A 264 -6.44 -1.69 9.80
N ALA A 265 -6.30 -0.36 9.83
CA ALA A 265 -7.24 0.57 10.45
C ALA A 265 -8.45 0.93 9.58
N LYS A 266 -8.40 0.76 8.25
CA LYS A 266 -9.38 1.29 7.29
C LYS A 266 -10.83 0.93 7.60
N ARG A 267 -11.11 -0.29 8.04
CA ARG A 267 -12.46 -0.75 8.38
C ARG A 267 -12.99 -0.08 9.64
N ASP A 268 -12.15 0.03 10.65
CA ASP A 268 -12.51 0.67 11.92
C ASP A 268 -12.65 2.18 11.75
N ILE A 269 -11.78 2.82 10.97
CA ILE A 269 -11.90 4.23 10.58
C ILE A 269 -13.24 4.47 9.88
N ALA A 270 -13.59 3.65 8.90
CA ALA A 270 -14.84 3.78 8.18
C ALA A 270 -16.06 3.58 9.08
N SER A 271 -16.06 2.58 9.97
CA SER A 271 -17.18 2.25 10.85
C SER A 271 -17.37 3.25 11.98
N GLN A 272 -16.26 3.69 12.61
CA GLN A 272 -16.27 4.63 13.73
C GLN A 272 -16.27 6.08 13.27
N ARG A 273 -15.98 6.37 12.00
CA ARG A 273 -15.79 7.70 11.44
C ARG A 273 -14.78 8.52 12.23
N ARG A 274 -13.73 7.86 12.66
CA ARG A 274 -12.68 8.43 13.50
C ARG A 274 -11.34 7.90 13.06
N ALA A 275 -10.35 8.78 12.94
CA ALA A 275 -8.94 8.41 12.75
C ALA A 275 -8.09 9.06 13.84
N VAL A 276 -7.10 8.34 14.34
CA VAL A 276 -6.10 8.85 15.26
C VAL A 276 -4.77 8.92 14.54
N VAL A 277 -4.21 10.10 14.39
CA VAL A 277 -2.93 10.32 13.72
C VAL A 277 -1.84 10.46 14.78
N VAL A 278 -0.87 9.57 14.75
CA VAL A 278 0.29 9.52 15.66
C VAL A 278 1.60 9.76 14.89
N GLU A 279 2.73 9.86 15.59
CA GLU A 279 4.01 10.25 14.96
C GLU A 279 4.70 9.12 14.20
N GLY A 280 4.69 7.89 14.71
CA GLY A 280 5.53 6.84 14.16
C GLY A 280 4.99 5.42 14.27
N TYR A 281 5.82 4.47 13.81
CA TYR A 281 5.49 3.05 13.70
C TYR A 281 5.13 2.42 15.06
N THR A 282 5.94 2.68 16.08
CA THR A 282 5.72 2.16 17.44
C THR A 282 4.49 2.73 18.11
N ASP A 283 4.14 3.97 17.79
CA ASP A 283 2.96 4.64 18.36
C ASP A 283 1.67 4.04 17.78
N VAL A 284 1.65 3.75 16.45
CA VAL A 284 0.55 2.99 15.83
C VAL A 284 0.41 1.62 16.49
N MET A 285 1.52 0.88 16.66
CA MET A 285 1.49 -0.43 17.32
C MET A 285 0.95 -0.34 18.75
N ALA A 286 1.38 0.66 19.52
CA ALA A 286 0.94 0.87 20.91
C ALA A 286 -0.55 1.22 20.99
N MET A 287 -1.03 2.10 20.12
CA MET A 287 -2.44 2.46 20.02
C MET A 287 -3.32 1.25 19.68
N HIS A 288 -2.93 0.46 18.68
CA HIS A 288 -3.66 -0.77 18.34
C HIS A 288 -3.64 -1.78 19.49
N ALA A 289 -2.51 -1.96 20.16
CA ALA A 289 -2.42 -2.81 21.36
C ALA A 289 -3.33 -2.33 22.50
N ALA A 290 -3.53 -1.02 22.62
CA ALA A 290 -4.45 -0.40 23.58
C ALA A 290 -5.93 -0.42 23.12
N GLY A 291 -6.25 -1.01 21.96
CA GLY A 291 -7.61 -1.08 21.42
C GLY A 291 -8.02 0.14 20.58
N VAL A 292 -7.12 1.07 20.29
CA VAL A 292 -7.35 2.21 19.38
C VAL A 292 -6.93 1.81 17.96
N THR A 293 -7.74 0.96 17.33
CA THR A 293 -7.45 0.33 16.02
C THR A 293 -7.61 1.28 14.83
N THR A 294 -8.01 2.53 15.08
CA THR A 294 -8.09 3.60 14.07
C THR A 294 -6.82 4.44 13.97
N ALA A 295 -5.74 4.05 14.67
CA ALA A 295 -4.49 4.79 14.69
C ALA A 295 -3.66 4.54 13.42
N VAL A 296 -3.10 5.63 12.86
CA VAL A 296 -2.24 5.65 11.67
C VAL A 296 -1.11 6.68 11.83
N ALA A 297 -0.05 6.56 11.05
CA ALA A 297 1.05 7.52 11.04
C ALA A 297 1.54 7.83 9.63
N ALA A 298 2.01 9.06 9.40
CA ALA A 298 2.71 9.41 8.18
C ALA A 298 4.11 8.77 8.12
N CYS A 299 4.54 8.36 6.92
CA CYS A 299 5.79 7.62 6.72
C CYS A 299 6.94 8.53 6.30
N GLY A 300 7.66 9.11 7.25
CA GLY A 300 8.87 9.90 6.98
C GLY A 300 8.62 11.22 6.28
N THR A 301 7.42 11.77 6.44
CA THR A 301 7.00 13.11 6.04
C THR A 301 5.99 13.65 7.05
N ALA A 302 5.77 14.96 7.04
CA ALA A 302 4.69 15.55 7.83
C ALA A 302 3.33 15.08 7.29
N PHE A 303 2.35 14.93 8.16
CA PHE A 303 0.96 14.72 7.77
C PHE A 303 0.49 15.92 6.91
N GLY A 304 -0.10 15.63 5.76
CA GLY A 304 -0.47 16.64 4.77
C GLY A 304 -1.84 16.39 4.13
N GLU A 305 -2.17 17.23 3.15
CA GLU A 305 -3.49 17.25 2.49
C GLU A 305 -3.87 15.92 1.83
N ASP A 306 -2.94 15.25 1.16
CA ASP A 306 -3.19 13.93 0.54
C ASP A 306 -3.58 12.87 1.58
N HIS A 307 -2.92 12.89 2.75
CA HIS A 307 -3.25 12.02 3.87
C HIS A 307 -4.64 12.32 4.42
N LEU A 308 -4.96 13.61 4.61
CA LEU A 308 -6.27 14.06 5.06
C LEU A 308 -7.38 13.65 4.09
N ALA A 309 -7.18 13.88 2.79
CA ALA A 309 -8.13 13.48 1.75
C ALA A 309 -8.41 11.97 1.76
N THR A 310 -7.38 11.15 1.99
CA THR A 310 -7.53 9.70 2.10
C THR A 310 -8.38 9.31 3.31
N LEU A 311 -8.12 9.88 4.48
CA LEU A 311 -8.90 9.59 5.69
C LEU A 311 -10.37 10.05 5.54
N ARG A 312 -10.61 11.24 4.98
CA ARG A 312 -11.95 11.77 4.75
C ARG A 312 -12.77 10.89 3.83
N ARG A 313 -12.16 10.37 2.76
CA ARG A 313 -12.83 9.40 1.85
C ARG A 313 -13.24 8.12 2.59
N LEU A 314 -12.37 7.58 3.42
CA LEU A 314 -12.68 6.39 4.22
C LEU A 314 -13.78 6.64 5.24
N MET A 315 -13.79 7.81 5.88
CA MET A 315 -14.82 8.19 6.86
C MET A 315 -16.14 8.59 6.22
N LEU A 316 -16.20 8.71 4.90
CA LEU A 316 -17.34 9.28 4.20
C LEU A 316 -17.72 10.66 4.79
N ASP A 317 -16.72 11.54 4.94
CA ASP A 317 -16.90 12.89 5.48
C ASP A 317 -17.60 13.76 4.43
N ASP A 318 -18.90 13.95 4.59
CA ASP A 318 -19.75 14.71 3.70
C ASP A 318 -20.45 15.87 4.47
N ASN A 319 -21.28 16.65 3.78
CA ASN A 319 -21.99 17.79 4.38
C ASN A 319 -22.94 17.42 5.54
N TYR A 320 -23.32 16.15 5.67
CA TYR A 320 -24.27 15.67 6.67
C TYR A 320 -23.58 14.93 7.82
N PHE A 321 -22.46 14.28 7.51
CA PHE A 321 -21.76 13.40 8.46
C PHE A 321 -20.26 13.71 8.44
N ARG A 322 -19.79 14.41 9.44
CA ARG A 322 -18.38 14.69 9.60
C ARG A 322 -17.67 13.58 10.36
N GLY A 323 -16.49 13.21 9.88
CA GLY A 323 -15.57 12.35 10.59
C GLY A 323 -14.74 13.15 11.61
N GLU A 324 -14.15 12.46 12.57
CA GLU A 324 -13.26 13.05 13.58
C GLU A 324 -11.82 12.60 13.32
N ILE A 325 -10.89 13.53 13.24
CA ILE A 325 -9.45 13.24 13.21
C ILE A 325 -8.83 13.78 14.49
N ILE A 326 -8.23 12.88 15.25
CA ILE A 326 -7.54 13.19 16.49
C ILE A 326 -6.04 13.15 16.22
N TYR A 327 -5.35 14.26 16.45
CA TYR A 327 -3.90 14.36 16.33
C TYR A 327 -3.27 14.19 17.70
N THR A 328 -2.37 13.21 17.82
CA THR A 328 -1.61 12.95 19.04
C THR A 328 -0.13 12.97 18.68
N PHE A 329 0.51 14.08 18.95
CA PHE A 329 1.94 14.29 18.72
C PHE A 329 2.66 14.49 20.04
N ASP A 330 3.98 14.29 20.05
CA ASP A 330 4.80 14.49 21.23
C ASP A 330 4.68 15.92 21.75
N GLY A 331 4.79 16.10 23.08
CA GLY A 331 4.65 17.40 23.73
C GLY A 331 5.84 18.36 23.53
N ASP A 332 6.82 17.98 22.70
CA ASP A 332 7.97 18.79 22.37
C ASP A 332 7.67 19.88 21.31
N GLU A 333 8.65 20.71 21.00
CA GLU A 333 8.49 21.82 20.04
C GLU A 333 8.25 21.34 18.60
N GLU A 334 8.75 20.14 18.22
CA GLU A 334 8.54 19.57 16.88
C GLU A 334 7.12 19.02 16.75
N GLY A 335 6.63 18.29 17.76
CA GLY A 335 5.27 17.78 17.80
C GLY A 335 4.22 18.90 17.85
N LYS A 336 4.46 19.99 18.60
CA LYS A 336 3.59 21.18 18.60
C LYS A 336 3.52 21.84 17.21
N LYS A 337 4.65 21.96 16.50
CA LYS A 337 4.67 22.48 15.12
C LYS A 337 3.93 21.57 14.17
N ALA A 338 4.10 20.24 14.32
CA ALA A 338 3.39 19.25 13.50
C ALA A 338 1.87 19.33 13.72
N ALA A 339 1.43 19.46 14.98
CA ALA A 339 0.02 19.64 15.34
C ALA A 339 -0.58 20.90 14.71
N LEU A 340 0.10 22.04 14.82
CA LEU A 340 -0.36 23.30 14.23
C LEU A 340 -0.45 23.23 12.72
N LYS A 341 0.51 22.58 12.05
CA LYS A 341 0.50 22.41 10.60
C LYS A 341 -0.64 21.49 10.14
N ALA A 342 -0.89 20.39 10.83
CA ALA A 342 -1.99 19.48 10.55
C ALA A 342 -3.35 20.18 10.72
N PHE A 343 -3.51 20.95 11.81
CA PHE A 343 -4.73 21.72 12.09
C PHE A 343 -5.01 22.82 11.07
N SER A 344 -3.98 23.55 10.59
CA SER A 344 -4.16 24.57 9.57
C SER A 344 -4.59 24.00 8.22
N GLY A 345 -4.15 22.79 7.85
CA GLY A 345 -4.63 22.05 6.68
C GLY A 345 -6.11 21.67 6.79
N ASP A 346 -6.53 21.24 7.99
CA ASP A 346 -7.92 20.83 8.24
C ASP A 346 -8.92 22.01 8.16
N GLN A 347 -8.51 23.20 8.62
CA GLN A 347 -9.36 24.40 8.56
C GLN A 347 -9.64 24.95 7.15
N GLN A 348 -8.83 24.62 6.15
CA GLN A 348 -9.10 25.03 4.78
C GLN A 348 -10.28 24.25 4.14
N TYR A 349 -10.71 23.17 4.79
CA TYR A 349 -11.80 22.31 4.35
C TYR A 349 -13.06 22.38 5.25
N SER A 350 -13.06 23.28 6.24
CA SER A 350 -14.17 23.50 7.19
C SER A 350 -15.28 24.38 6.62
#